data_abe373bf9217b2f7da7b119d98104783
#
_entry.id   abe373bf9217b2f7da7b119d98104783
#
_cell.length_a   1.000
_cell.length_b   1.000
_cell.length_c   1.000
_cell.angle_alpha   90.00
_cell.angle_beta   90.00
_cell.angle_gamma   90.00
#
_symmetry.space_group_name_H-M   'P 1'
#
loop_
_entity.id
_entity.type
_entity.pdbx_description
1 polymer ?
#
loop_
_entity_poly.entity_id
_entity_poly.type
_entity_poly.pdbx_seq_one_letter_code
_entity_poly.pdbx_strand_id
1 'polypeptide(L)'
;LEYVGEALVEAGIPVTVLDLTFESDWKASLQRELRHGEPMAVGVSVRNTDDCSFISRKSFLPWIYDVVAEVKRLSQAYVVLGGVGFSVMPEVILRLTEAHVGVAGDGEEATPALARCLMNSEEVSNLPNLVYWRGGNIICSGRADVDLTSLPVPRRRLFDNKKYEELGAMVGIETKRGCSQHCIFCADPVAKGSTIRLRRPITVVEEFRDLVSQGVTWFHLCDSEFNLPIRHAKEICRAIIEAGLGDRLRWYCYCSPTPFDGELAGLMKRAGCCGINFGVDSLCDEQLLRLGRSHSTGDVQRLVSFLKEAGLNYMFDLLIGGPGETEETVKVSIDKARELDVPLAGIATGVRVYPETPFGKAIAGGFYNEGLHPERGRAFQEPFFYLSPYLGADSSALIKELVAGDPRFLFLAAPDEEGSYNYADDEALCQMIREGARGAYWDIIRRSRGSKGLLKPFR
;
A
#
# COMPACT_ATOMS: atom_id res chain seq x y z
N LEU A 1 -3.60 -6.08 -10.09
CA LEU A 1 -4.63 -6.74 -10.91
C LEU A 1 -4.26 -6.69 -12.41
N GLU A 2 -3.86 -5.53 -12.94
CA GLU A 2 -3.55 -5.37 -14.35
C GLU A 2 -2.39 -6.28 -14.80
N TYR A 3 -1.31 -6.41 -14.03
CA TYR A 3 -0.20 -7.33 -14.34
C TYR A 3 -0.67 -8.80 -14.46
N VAL A 4 -1.56 -9.23 -13.58
CA VAL A 4 -2.12 -10.59 -13.64
C VAL A 4 -3.04 -10.76 -14.85
N GLY A 5 -3.86 -9.75 -15.14
CA GLY A 5 -4.72 -9.75 -16.34
C GLY A 5 -3.91 -9.82 -17.64
N GLU A 6 -2.83 -9.03 -17.72
CA GLU A 6 -1.90 -9.06 -18.87
C GLU A 6 -1.24 -10.45 -19.02
N ALA A 7 -0.81 -11.06 -17.90
CA ALA A 7 -0.23 -12.41 -17.92
C ALA A 7 -1.23 -13.47 -18.41
N LEU A 8 -2.50 -13.34 -18.09
CA LEU A 8 -3.55 -14.21 -18.64
C LEU A 8 -3.72 -14.01 -20.15
N VAL A 9 -3.77 -12.76 -20.61
CA VAL A 9 -3.89 -12.43 -22.04
C VAL A 9 -2.70 -12.99 -22.82
N GLU A 10 -1.47 -12.83 -22.32
CA GLU A 10 -0.27 -13.39 -22.94
C GLU A 10 -0.26 -14.92 -22.95
N ALA A 11 -0.88 -15.54 -21.94
CA ALA A 11 -1.07 -16.99 -21.92
C ALA A 11 -2.16 -17.48 -22.89
N GLY A 12 -2.79 -16.58 -23.66
CA GLY A 12 -3.88 -16.89 -24.58
C GLY A 12 -5.23 -17.11 -23.91
N ILE A 13 -5.41 -16.69 -22.67
CA ILE A 13 -6.64 -16.84 -21.91
C ILE A 13 -7.44 -15.53 -22.05
N PRO A 14 -8.69 -15.60 -22.56
CA PRO A 14 -9.53 -14.40 -22.68
C PRO A 14 -9.84 -13.78 -21.31
N VAL A 15 -9.70 -12.46 -21.21
CA VAL A 15 -9.96 -11.70 -19.98
C VAL A 15 -10.93 -10.56 -20.27
N THR A 16 -11.97 -10.46 -19.47
CA THR A 16 -12.84 -9.27 -19.39
C THR A 16 -12.64 -8.64 -18.02
N VAL A 17 -12.46 -7.34 -17.97
CA VAL A 17 -12.32 -6.58 -16.71
C VAL A 17 -13.60 -5.83 -16.43
N LEU A 18 -14.17 -6.04 -15.24
CA LEU A 18 -15.22 -5.19 -14.67
C LEU A 18 -14.61 -4.36 -13.55
N ASP A 19 -14.47 -3.07 -13.82
CA ASP A 19 -13.91 -2.12 -12.86
C ASP A 19 -15.02 -1.48 -12.02
N LEU A 20 -15.25 -2.02 -10.84
CA LEU A 20 -16.31 -1.57 -9.93
C LEU A 20 -16.10 -0.15 -9.40
N THR A 21 -14.91 0.44 -9.56
CA THR A 21 -14.63 1.83 -9.15
C THR A 21 -15.49 2.83 -9.90
N PHE A 22 -15.87 2.52 -11.15
CA PHE A 22 -16.61 3.40 -12.02
C PHE A 22 -18.10 3.06 -12.13
N GLU A 23 -18.53 2.02 -11.42
CA GLU A 23 -19.90 1.54 -11.50
C GLU A 23 -20.78 2.13 -10.39
N SER A 24 -21.82 2.87 -10.75
CA SER A 24 -22.78 3.43 -9.79
C SER A 24 -23.71 2.35 -9.19
N ASP A 25 -24.06 1.34 -9.98
CA ASP A 25 -24.77 0.13 -9.56
C ASP A 25 -23.95 -1.11 -9.93
N TRP A 26 -23.02 -1.46 -9.03
CA TRP A 26 -22.10 -2.56 -9.24
C TRP A 26 -22.82 -3.93 -9.39
N LYS A 27 -23.99 -4.11 -8.73
CA LYS A 27 -24.75 -5.38 -8.83
C LYS A 27 -25.36 -5.53 -10.22
N ALA A 28 -25.96 -4.49 -10.75
CA ALA A 28 -26.48 -4.50 -12.10
C ALA A 28 -25.38 -4.71 -13.14
N SER A 29 -24.24 -4.06 -12.98
CA SER A 29 -23.09 -4.23 -13.87
C SER A 29 -22.52 -5.64 -13.80
N LEU A 30 -22.32 -6.18 -12.61
CA LEU A 30 -21.88 -7.56 -12.41
C LEU A 30 -22.86 -8.58 -13.05
N GLN A 31 -24.17 -8.40 -12.84
CA GLN A 31 -25.19 -9.27 -13.44
C GLN A 31 -25.15 -9.21 -14.98
N ARG A 32 -24.98 -8.03 -15.56
CA ARG A 32 -24.86 -7.84 -17.01
C ARG A 32 -23.65 -8.60 -17.56
N GLU A 33 -22.46 -8.42 -16.96
CA GLU A 33 -21.23 -9.06 -17.42
C GLU A 33 -21.28 -10.60 -17.28
N LEU A 34 -21.79 -11.10 -16.16
CA LEU A 34 -21.90 -12.55 -15.95
C LEU A 34 -22.88 -13.25 -16.91
N ARG A 35 -23.98 -12.55 -17.30
CA ARG A 35 -24.93 -13.08 -18.28
C ARG A 35 -24.41 -13.08 -19.70
N HIS A 36 -23.62 -12.08 -20.10
CA HIS A 36 -23.11 -11.98 -21.46
C HIS A 36 -21.87 -12.85 -21.68
N GLY A 37 -21.01 -12.96 -20.68
CA GLY A 37 -19.72 -13.62 -20.80
C GLY A 37 -19.70 -15.09 -20.43
N GLU A 38 -20.64 -15.55 -19.61
CA GLU A 38 -20.65 -16.90 -19.03
C GLU A 38 -19.23 -17.37 -18.62
N PRO A 39 -18.51 -16.61 -17.78
CA PRO A 39 -17.12 -16.88 -17.50
C PRO A 39 -16.95 -18.22 -16.77
N MET A 40 -15.90 -18.98 -17.13
CA MET A 40 -15.49 -20.16 -16.40
C MET A 40 -15.02 -19.82 -14.98
N ALA A 41 -14.34 -18.70 -14.82
CA ALA A 41 -13.85 -18.23 -13.54
C ALA A 41 -14.00 -16.71 -13.39
N VAL A 42 -14.22 -16.25 -12.17
CA VAL A 42 -14.27 -14.83 -11.80
C VAL A 42 -13.18 -14.56 -10.78
N GLY A 43 -12.21 -13.72 -11.17
CA GLY A 43 -11.14 -13.23 -10.28
C GLY A 43 -11.60 -12.01 -9.49
N VAL A 44 -11.49 -12.04 -8.17
CA VAL A 44 -11.79 -10.89 -7.29
C VAL A 44 -10.50 -10.44 -6.61
N SER A 45 -10.09 -9.20 -6.84
CA SER A 45 -8.89 -8.63 -6.25
C SER A 45 -9.19 -7.97 -4.91
N VAL A 46 -8.60 -8.49 -3.84
CA VAL A 46 -8.59 -7.88 -2.51
C VAL A 46 -7.35 -7.01 -2.39
N ARG A 47 -7.49 -5.70 -2.62
CA ARG A 47 -6.36 -4.77 -2.53
C ARG A 47 -5.98 -4.50 -1.07
N ASN A 48 -6.96 -4.10 -0.27
CA ASN A 48 -6.81 -3.77 1.14
C ASN A 48 -7.83 -4.55 1.96
N THR A 49 -7.47 -4.91 3.19
CA THR A 49 -8.37 -5.56 4.15
C THR A 49 -9.16 -4.54 4.97
N ASP A 50 -8.57 -3.38 5.19
CA ASP A 50 -9.10 -2.29 6.00
C ASP A 50 -8.41 -0.96 5.63
N ASP A 51 -8.78 0.12 6.31
CA ASP A 51 -8.24 1.45 6.13
C ASP A 51 -6.94 1.73 6.91
N CYS A 52 -6.43 0.73 7.63
CA CYS A 52 -5.25 0.84 8.50
C CYS A 52 -5.33 1.97 9.54
N SER A 53 -6.51 2.43 9.90
CA SER A 53 -6.74 3.48 10.89
C SER A 53 -7.22 2.91 12.21
N PHE A 54 -6.47 3.20 13.29
CA PHE A 54 -6.86 2.81 14.65
C PHE A 54 -8.18 3.47 15.10
N ILE A 55 -8.46 4.65 14.60
CA ILE A 55 -9.61 5.45 15.01
C ILE A 55 -10.90 4.93 14.37
N SER A 56 -10.92 4.77 13.05
CA SER A 56 -12.10 4.32 12.30
C SER A 56 -12.25 2.80 12.29
N ARG A 57 -11.16 2.05 12.23
CA ARG A 57 -11.12 0.58 12.14
C ARG A 57 -12.08 0.02 11.09
N LYS A 58 -12.17 0.70 9.96
CA LYS A 58 -13.11 0.35 8.88
C LYS A 58 -12.60 -0.87 8.12
N SER A 59 -13.32 -1.99 8.23
CA SER A 59 -13.05 -3.20 7.46
C SER A 59 -13.63 -3.11 6.04
N PHE A 60 -12.88 -3.59 5.04
CA PHE A 60 -13.35 -3.75 3.67
C PHE A 60 -13.76 -5.18 3.36
N LEU A 61 -13.54 -6.12 4.28
CA LEU A 61 -13.89 -7.53 4.08
C LEU A 61 -15.39 -7.79 3.89
N PRO A 62 -16.33 -7.07 4.55
CA PRO A 62 -17.75 -7.21 4.27
C PRO A 62 -18.10 -6.92 2.80
N TRP A 63 -17.49 -5.91 2.20
CA TRP A 63 -17.66 -5.61 0.78
C TRP A 63 -17.17 -6.74 -0.12
N ILE A 64 -16.00 -7.32 0.19
CA ILE A 64 -15.46 -8.46 -0.57
C ILE A 64 -16.38 -9.67 -0.46
N TYR A 65 -16.92 -9.94 0.74
CA TYR A 65 -17.91 -11.00 0.95
C TYR A 65 -19.15 -10.78 0.07
N ASP A 66 -19.72 -9.58 0.06
CA ASP A 66 -20.89 -9.24 -0.74
C ASP A 66 -20.66 -9.46 -2.24
N VAL A 67 -19.49 -9.06 -2.76
CA VAL A 67 -19.12 -9.28 -4.17
C VAL A 67 -19.03 -10.77 -4.47
N VAL A 68 -18.35 -11.56 -3.65
CA VAL A 68 -18.22 -13.00 -3.84
C VAL A 68 -19.59 -13.72 -3.75
N ALA A 69 -20.40 -13.35 -2.76
CA ALA A 69 -21.75 -13.90 -2.60
C ALA A 69 -22.64 -13.62 -3.81
N GLU A 70 -22.55 -12.40 -4.36
CA GLU A 70 -23.33 -12.03 -5.54
C GLU A 70 -22.86 -12.78 -6.80
N VAL A 71 -21.54 -12.96 -7.00
CA VAL A 71 -21.01 -13.80 -8.09
C VAL A 71 -21.54 -15.24 -7.98
N LYS A 72 -21.48 -15.85 -6.79
CA LYS A 72 -21.97 -17.22 -6.54
C LYS A 72 -23.48 -17.34 -6.73
N ARG A 73 -24.24 -16.29 -6.42
CA ARG A 73 -25.69 -16.25 -6.63
C ARG A 73 -26.07 -16.19 -8.11
N LEU A 74 -25.27 -15.48 -8.93
CA LEU A 74 -25.58 -15.19 -10.33
C LEU A 74 -24.99 -16.21 -11.31
N SER A 75 -23.95 -16.93 -10.93
CA SER A 75 -23.22 -17.83 -11.83
C SER A 75 -22.70 -19.08 -11.13
N GLN A 76 -22.28 -20.07 -11.93
CA GLN A 76 -21.53 -21.24 -11.48
C GLN A 76 -20.02 -21.08 -11.70
N ALA A 77 -19.58 -19.86 -11.99
CA ALA A 77 -18.16 -19.56 -12.24
C ALA A 77 -17.29 -19.87 -11.02
N TYR A 78 -16.08 -20.35 -11.29
CA TYR A 78 -15.11 -20.64 -10.26
C TYR A 78 -14.56 -19.32 -9.67
N VAL A 79 -14.82 -19.05 -8.40
CA VAL A 79 -14.40 -17.79 -7.77
C VAL A 79 -12.97 -17.89 -7.28
N VAL A 80 -12.11 -17.03 -7.78
CA VAL A 80 -10.67 -16.94 -7.47
C VAL A 80 -10.38 -15.62 -6.76
N LEU A 81 -9.85 -15.67 -5.55
CA LEU A 81 -9.37 -14.47 -4.85
C LEU A 81 -7.89 -14.20 -5.12
N GLY A 82 -7.49 -12.95 -5.04
CA GLY A 82 -6.08 -12.55 -5.14
C GLY A 82 -5.84 -11.13 -4.65
N GLY A 83 -4.63 -10.64 -4.87
CA GLY A 83 -4.22 -9.29 -4.49
C GLY A 83 -3.46 -9.23 -3.16
N VAL A 84 -2.89 -8.04 -2.88
CA VAL A 84 -2.02 -7.84 -1.70
C VAL A 84 -2.79 -8.08 -0.40
N GLY A 85 -4.02 -7.56 -0.27
CA GLY A 85 -4.83 -7.76 0.92
C GLY A 85 -5.19 -9.23 1.15
N PHE A 86 -5.50 -9.99 0.07
CA PHE A 86 -5.68 -11.43 0.20
C PHE A 86 -4.41 -12.12 0.69
N SER A 87 -3.26 -11.77 0.12
CA SER A 87 -1.97 -12.39 0.45
C SER A 87 -1.54 -12.18 1.90
N VAL A 88 -2.05 -11.14 2.58
CA VAL A 88 -1.73 -10.86 3.99
C VAL A 88 -2.52 -11.77 4.95
N MET A 89 -3.77 -12.14 4.61
CA MET A 89 -4.64 -12.96 5.46
C MET A 89 -5.43 -13.99 4.63
N PRO A 90 -4.77 -14.86 3.86
CA PRO A 90 -5.44 -15.65 2.84
C PRO A 90 -6.44 -16.66 3.41
N GLU A 91 -6.12 -17.36 4.50
CA GLU A 91 -7.01 -18.34 5.12
C GLU A 91 -8.26 -17.68 5.72
N VAL A 92 -8.07 -16.53 6.39
CA VAL A 92 -9.18 -15.77 7.01
C VAL A 92 -10.17 -15.32 5.94
N ILE A 93 -9.65 -14.75 4.83
CA ILE A 93 -10.48 -14.21 3.76
C ILE A 93 -11.15 -15.32 2.96
N LEU A 94 -10.42 -16.42 2.68
CA LEU A 94 -11.01 -17.58 1.98
C LEU A 94 -12.13 -18.21 2.81
N ARG A 95 -11.95 -18.34 4.12
CA ARG A 95 -12.98 -18.86 5.05
C ARG A 95 -14.18 -17.93 5.14
N LEU A 96 -13.96 -16.61 5.22
CA LEU A 96 -15.04 -15.63 5.31
C LEU A 96 -15.91 -15.62 4.06
N THR A 97 -15.31 -15.67 2.87
CA THR A 97 -15.99 -15.54 1.59
C THR A 97 -16.47 -16.86 1.02
N GLU A 98 -15.92 -17.98 1.52
CA GLU A 98 -16.14 -19.32 0.95
C GLU A 98 -15.88 -19.36 -0.57
N ALA A 99 -14.96 -18.54 -1.07
CA ALA A 99 -14.50 -18.62 -2.44
C ALA A 99 -13.82 -19.98 -2.71
N HIS A 100 -13.72 -20.38 -3.96
CA HIS A 100 -13.23 -21.72 -4.31
C HIS A 100 -11.73 -21.86 -4.08
N VAL A 101 -10.97 -20.81 -4.42
CA VAL A 101 -9.51 -20.80 -4.30
C VAL A 101 -9.02 -19.35 -4.19
N GLY A 102 -7.81 -19.16 -3.71
CA GLY A 102 -7.11 -17.88 -3.77
C GLY A 102 -5.67 -18.03 -4.23
N VAL A 103 -5.10 -16.96 -4.79
CA VAL A 103 -3.70 -16.83 -5.16
C VAL A 103 -3.03 -15.87 -4.17
N ALA A 104 -2.15 -16.37 -3.32
CA ALA A 104 -1.42 -15.62 -2.31
C ALA A 104 0.04 -15.41 -2.73
N GLY A 105 0.46 -14.15 -2.85
CA GLY A 105 1.76 -13.76 -3.40
C GLY A 105 1.67 -13.37 -4.87
N ASP A 106 2.68 -13.76 -5.64
CA ASP A 106 2.78 -13.40 -7.06
C ASP A 106 1.77 -14.17 -7.90
N GLY A 107 1.02 -13.46 -8.72
CA GLY A 107 -0.07 -14.01 -9.50
C GLY A 107 0.22 -14.22 -10.98
N GLU A 108 1.31 -13.67 -11.50
CA GLU A 108 1.58 -13.61 -12.95
C GLU A 108 1.83 -15.00 -13.58
N GLU A 109 2.38 -15.94 -12.81
CA GLU A 109 2.54 -17.34 -13.25
C GLU A 109 1.46 -18.25 -12.67
N ALA A 110 1.10 -18.05 -11.39
CA ALA A 110 0.16 -18.92 -10.70
C ALA A 110 -1.27 -18.80 -11.28
N THR A 111 -1.72 -17.60 -11.66
CA THR A 111 -3.09 -17.42 -12.16
C THR A 111 -3.29 -18.02 -13.55
N PRO A 112 -2.39 -17.83 -14.54
CA PRO A 112 -2.49 -18.55 -15.81
C PRO A 112 -2.41 -20.08 -15.66
N ALA A 113 -1.54 -20.57 -14.77
CA ALA A 113 -1.45 -22.01 -14.49
C ALA A 113 -2.76 -22.55 -13.89
N LEU A 114 -3.33 -21.86 -12.92
CA LEU A 114 -4.63 -22.19 -12.34
C LEU A 114 -5.74 -22.21 -13.41
N ALA A 115 -5.80 -21.20 -14.28
CA ALA A 115 -6.79 -21.13 -15.33
C ALA A 115 -6.68 -22.32 -16.30
N ARG A 116 -5.46 -22.73 -16.68
CA ARG A 116 -5.26 -23.92 -17.51
C ARG A 116 -5.73 -25.21 -16.81
N CYS A 117 -5.42 -25.39 -15.51
CA CYS A 117 -5.91 -26.54 -14.76
C CYS A 117 -7.46 -26.58 -14.74
N LEU A 118 -8.11 -25.42 -14.54
CA LEU A 118 -9.58 -25.35 -14.58
C LEU A 118 -10.15 -25.68 -15.97
N MET A 119 -9.52 -25.19 -17.04
CA MET A 119 -9.92 -25.50 -18.43
C MET A 119 -9.81 -26.98 -18.75
N ASN A 120 -8.77 -27.64 -18.23
CA ASN A 120 -8.50 -29.05 -18.48
C ASN A 120 -9.16 -30.00 -17.45
N SER A 121 -9.86 -29.47 -16.44
CA SER A 121 -10.38 -30.24 -15.31
C SER A 121 -9.30 -31.02 -14.55
N GLU A 122 -8.10 -30.41 -14.43
CA GLU A 122 -6.95 -30.97 -13.71
C GLU A 122 -6.96 -30.56 -12.24
N GLU A 123 -6.26 -31.33 -11.39
CA GLU A 123 -6.10 -30.97 -9.97
C GLU A 123 -5.18 -29.78 -9.78
N VAL A 124 -5.61 -28.84 -8.94
CA VAL A 124 -4.85 -27.61 -8.62
C VAL A 124 -3.81 -27.80 -7.51
N SER A 125 -3.80 -28.97 -6.86
CA SER A 125 -3.01 -29.24 -5.64
C SER A 125 -1.48 -29.12 -5.80
N ASN A 126 -0.98 -29.19 -7.02
CA ASN A 126 0.45 -29.11 -7.32
C ASN A 126 0.94 -27.68 -7.66
N LEU A 127 0.03 -26.71 -7.74
CA LEU A 127 0.41 -25.34 -8.07
C LEU A 127 0.87 -24.56 -6.84
N PRO A 128 1.96 -23.79 -6.92
CA PRO A 128 2.38 -22.91 -5.84
C PRO A 128 1.46 -21.70 -5.71
N ASN A 129 1.59 -20.97 -4.62
CA ASN A 129 0.87 -19.74 -4.33
C ASN A 129 -0.67 -19.91 -4.21
N LEU A 130 -1.18 -21.14 -4.11
CA LEU A 130 -2.61 -21.37 -3.96
C LEU A 130 -3.02 -21.56 -2.50
N VAL A 131 -4.22 -21.08 -2.21
CA VAL A 131 -4.94 -21.33 -0.95
C VAL A 131 -6.31 -21.88 -1.32
N TYR A 132 -6.60 -23.13 -0.97
CA TYR A 132 -7.78 -23.86 -1.47
C TYR A 132 -8.36 -24.83 -0.45
N TRP A 133 -9.59 -25.27 -0.69
CA TRP A 133 -10.29 -26.23 0.15
C TRP A 133 -9.93 -27.69 -0.20
N ARG A 134 -9.61 -28.49 0.81
CA ARG A 134 -9.42 -29.94 0.68
C ARG A 134 -10.01 -30.65 1.89
N GLY A 135 -11.04 -31.46 1.67
CA GLY A 135 -11.70 -32.22 2.75
C GLY A 135 -12.25 -31.33 3.87
N GLY A 136 -12.75 -30.13 3.55
CA GLY A 136 -13.28 -29.16 4.52
C GLY A 136 -12.20 -28.32 5.23
N ASN A 137 -10.92 -28.57 4.97
CA ASN A 137 -9.79 -27.77 5.48
C ASN A 137 -9.23 -26.84 4.41
N ILE A 138 -8.65 -25.74 4.84
CA ILE A 138 -7.90 -24.83 3.96
C ILE A 138 -6.45 -25.30 3.90
N ILE A 139 -5.93 -25.44 2.69
CA ILE A 139 -4.55 -25.80 2.40
C ILE A 139 -3.87 -24.59 1.75
N CYS A 140 -2.72 -24.22 2.26
CA CYS A 140 -1.83 -23.26 1.64
C CYS A 140 -0.69 -24.02 0.96
N SER A 141 -0.58 -23.90 -0.35
CA SER A 141 0.57 -24.45 -1.08
C SER A 141 1.82 -23.59 -0.83
N GLY A 142 2.99 -24.13 -1.11
CA GLY A 142 4.25 -23.40 -0.94
C GLY A 142 4.29 -22.12 -1.78
N ARG A 143 4.96 -21.08 -1.26
CA ARG A 143 5.23 -19.85 -1.99
C ARG A 143 6.27 -20.09 -3.08
N ALA A 144 6.01 -19.59 -4.27
CA ALA A 144 6.99 -19.42 -5.35
C ALA A 144 7.01 -17.95 -5.76
N ASP A 145 8.19 -17.37 -5.76
CA ASP A 145 8.41 -15.99 -6.18
C ASP A 145 8.75 -15.94 -7.67
N VAL A 146 8.08 -15.07 -8.41
CA VAL A 146 8.31 -14.88 -9.85
C VAL A 146 9.61 -14.13 -10.10
N ASP A 147 10.36 -14.54 -11.12
CA ASP A 147 11.49 -13.77 -11.65
C ASP A 147 10.98 -12.57 -12.46
N LEU A 148 11.02 -11.39 -11.84
CA LEU A 148 10.54 -10.16 -12.47
C LEU A 148 11.34 -9.74 -13.71
N THR A 149 12.55 -10.31 -13.94
CA THR A 149 13.34 -10.02 -15.13
C THR A 149 12.86 -10.79 -16.36
N SER A 150 12.14 -11.89 -16.15
CA SER A 150 11.56 -12.73 -17.21
C SER A 150 10.16 -12.26 -17.63
N LEU A 151 9.50 -11.45 -16.81
CA LEU A 151 8.17 -10.95 -17.15
C LEU A 151 8.23 -9.97 -18.31
N PRO A 152 7.27 -10.04 -19.24
CA PRO A 152 7.14 -9.09 -20.32
C PRO A 152 6.78 -7.69 -19.79
N VAL A 153 6.98 -6.68 -20.63
CA VAL A 153 6.53 -5.32 -20.32
C VAL A 153 5.01 -5.26 -20.44
N PRO A 154 4.29 -4.94 -19.36
CA PRO A 154 2.84 -4.87 -19.43
C PRO A 154 2.39 -3.71 -20.32
N ARG A 155 1.39 -3.94 -21.14
CA ARG A 155 0.86 -2.93 -22.08
C ARG A 155 -0.10 -1.96 -21.40
N ARG A 156 -0.53 -2.26 -20.18
CA ARG A 156 -1.37 -1.40 -19.34
C ARG A 156 -2.63 -0.87 -20.05
N ARG A 157 -3.35 -1.77 -20.77
CA ARG A 157 -4.53 -1.43 -21.58
C ARG A 157 -5.82 -2.10 -21.12
N LEU A 158 -5.75 -2.89 -20.06
CA LEU A 158 -6.93 -3.55 -19.49
C LEU A 158 -7.78 -2.59 -18.64
N PHE A 159 -7.18 -1.50 -18.16
CA PHE A 159 -7.86 -0.47 -17.38
C PHE A 159 -7.71 0.88 -18.07
N ASP A 160 -8.69 1.76 -17.86
CA ASP A 160 -8.59 3.15 -18.26
C ASP A 160 -7.74 3.94 -17.25
N ASN A 161 -6.41 3.80 -17.37
CA ASN A 161 -5.46 4.45 -16.48
C ASN A 161 -5.55 5.98 -16.52
N LYS A 162 -5.95 6.54 -17.68
CA LYS A 162 -6.14 7.99 -17.80
C LYS A 162 -7.35 8.50 -17.02
N LYS A 163 -8.45 7.75 -17.04
CA LYS A 163 -9.65 8.07 -16.25
C LYS A 163 -9.35 8.06 -14.75
N TYR A 164 -8.54 7.12 -14.27
CA TYR A 164 -8.07 7.15 -12.88
C TYR A 164 -7.30 8.43 -12.54
N GLU A 165 -6.38 8.86 -13.40
CA GLU A 165 -5.65 10.11 -13.21
C GLU A 165 -6.58 11.34 -13.21
N GLU A 166 -7.56 11.38 -14.10
CA GLU A 166 -8.55 12.44 -14.17
C GLU A 166 -9.38 12.59 -12.89
N LEU A 167 -9.60 11.48 -12.19
CA LEU A 167 -10.24 11.44 -10.86
C LEU A 167 -9.29 11.70 -9.69
N GLY A 168 -8.01 12.01 -9.96
CA GLY A 168 -7.03 12.38 -8.95
C GLY A 168 -6.12 11.26 -8.48
N ALA A 169 -6.27 10.04 -9.02
CA ALA A 169 -5.38 8.95 -8.68
C ALA A 169 -4.01 9.09 -9.36
N MET A 170 -3.01 8.47 -8.77
CA MET A 170 -1.71 8.25 -9.38
C MET A 170 -1.63 6.81 -9.89
N VAL A 171 -1.16 6.62 -11.12
CA VAL A 171 -1.04 5.28 -11.70
C VAL A 171 0.15 4.56 -11.10
N GLY A 172 -0.07 3.35 -10.56
CA GLY A 172 0.97 2.57 -9.90
C GLY A 172 1.92 1.87 -10.87
N ILE A 173 3.21 1.94 -10.58
CA ILE A 173 4.28 1.19 -11.27
C ILE A 173 5.17 0.55 -10.20
N GLU A 174 5.60 -0.69 -10.42
CA GLU A 174 6.63 -1.34 -9.62
C GLU A 174 7.97 -1.28 -10.33
N THR A 175 9.06 -1.03 -9.59
CA THR A 175 10.43 -1.20 -10.09
C THR A 175 11.07 -2.47 -9.55
N LYS A 176 10.52 -3.01 -8.47
CA LYS A 176 10.94 -4.22 -7.78
C LYS A 176 9.83 -4.74 -6.89
N ARG A 177 9.97 -5.94 -6.37
CA ARG A 177 9.03 -6.56 -5.42
C ARG A 177 9.77 -7.21 -4.27
N GLY A 178 9.15 -7.22 -3.08
CA GLY A 178 9.72 -7.74 -1.84
C GLY A 178 10.42 -6.67 -1.00
N CYS A 179 10.57 -6.96 0.29
CA CYS A 179 11.23 -6.08 1.25
C CYS A 179 12.05 -6.91 2.25
N SER A 180 13.35 -6.61 2.37
CA SER A 180 14.26 -7.30 3.28
C SER A 180 14.37 -6.64 4.67
N GLN A 181 13.53 -5.65 4.97
CA GLN A 181 13.48 -5.01 6.29
C GLN A 181 12.82 -5.93 7.33
N HIS A 182 13.12 -5.68 8.60
CA HIS A 182 12.67 -6.51 9.72
C HIS A 182 11.66 -5.79 10.63
N CYS A 183 10.93 -4.80 10.09
CA CYS A 183 9.89 -4.09 10.83
C CYS A 183 8.85 -5.10 11.34
N ILE A 184 8.67 -5.17 12.67
CA ILE A 184 7.90 -6.24 13.31
C ILE A 184 6.43 -6.26 12.88
N PHE A 185 5.87 -5.10 12.52
CA PHE A 185 4.46 -4.88 12.19
C PHE A 185 4.13 -5.01 10.70
N CYS A 186 5.14 -4.95 9.83
CA CYS A 186 4.92 -4.75 8.41
C CYS A 186 4.45 -6.03 7.70
N ALA A 187 3.37 -5.92 6.94
CA ALA A 187 2.79 -7.00 6.16
C ALA A 187 3.38 -7.14 4.74
N ASP A 188 4.19 -6.18 4.28
CA ASP A 188 4.78 -6.22 2.93
C ASP A 188 5.63 -7.47 2.68
N PRO A 189 6.52 -7.91 3.60
CA PRO A 189 7.24 -9.18 3.42
C PRO A 189 6.33 -10.41 3.37
N VAL A 190 5.18 -10.38 4.05
CA VAL A 190 4.18 -11.45 3.99
C VAL A 190 3.54 -11.52 2.60
N ALA A 191 3.12 -10.38 2.07
CA ALA A 191 2.44 -10.32 0.78
C ALA A 191 3.39 -10.42 -0.42
N LYS A 192 4.51 -9.69 -0.38
CA LYS A 192 5.42 -9.50 -1.53
C LYS A 192 6.71 -10.33 -1.46
N GLY A 193 6.98 -11.00 -0.30
CA GLY A 193 8.21 -11.74 -0.03
C GLY A 193 9.28 -10.92 0.68
N SER A 194 10.18 -11.63 1.39
CA SER A 194 11.31 -11.04 2.10
C SER A 194 12.56 -10.85 1.22
N THR A 195 12.59 -11.48 0.05
CA THR A 195 13.68 -11.33 -0.93
C THR A 195 13.33 -10.24 -1.93
N ILE A 196 14.24 -9.28 -2.12
CA ILE A 196 14.06 -8.21 -3.11
C ILE A 196 14.34 -8.76 -4.50
N ARG A 197 13.37 -8.66 -5.40
CA ARG A 197 13.45 -9.04 -6.81
C ARG A 197 13.31 -7.80 -7.67
N LEU A 198 14.25 -7.61 -8.60
CA LEU A 198 14.39 -6.37 -9.36
C LEU A 198 13.80 -6.53 -10.76
N ARG A 199 13.15 -5.50 -11.27
CA ARG A 199 12.85 -5.38 -12.70
C ARG A 199 14.02 -4.70 -13.42
N ARG A 200 14.23 -5.04 -14.67
CA ARG A 200 15.24 -4.36 -15.48
C ARG A 200 14.86 -2.90 -15.70
N PRO A 201 15.76 -1.91 -15.49
CA PRO A 201 15.43 -0.50 -15.67
C PRO A 201 14.80 -0.18 -17.03
N ILE A 202 15.25 -0.85 -18.10
CA ILE A 202 14.69 -0.64 -19.44
C ILE A 202 13.21 -1.02 -19.52
N THR A 203 12.79 -2.12 -18.88
CA THR A 203 11.38 -2.56 -18.91
C THR A 203 10.48 -1.62 -18.11
N VAL A 204 11.00 -1.01 -17.04
CA VAL A 204 10.28 0.03 -16.29
C VAL A 204 10.12 1.30 -17.12
N VAL A 205 11.16 1.70 -17.85
CA VAL A 205 11.09 2.87 -18.78
C VAL A 205 10.11 2.62 -19.93
N GLU A 206 10.08 1.41 -20.48
CA GLU A 206 9.12 1.05 -21.54
C GLU A 206 7.67 1.11 -21.04
N GLU A 207 7.39 0.65 -19.83
CA GLU A 207 6.07 0.77 -19.20
C GLU A 207 5.69 2.24 -18.99
N PHE A 208 6.61 3.08 -18.51
CA PHE A 208 6.37 4.53 -18.43
C PHE A 208 6.05 5.13 -19.79
N ARG A 209 6.79 4.78 -20.84
CA ARG A 209 6.54 5.28 -22.20
C ARG A 209 5.15 4.90 -22.71
N ASP A 210 4.73 3.67 -22.46
CA ASP A 210 3.40 3.21 -22.88
C ASP A 210 2.30 3.98 -22.16
N LEU A 211 2.37 4.13 -20.84
CA LEU A 211 1.40 4.92 -20.06
C LEU A 211 1.41 6.41 -20.44
N VAL A 212 2.58 7.00 -20.66
CA VAL A 212 2.69 8.39 -21.14
C VAL A 212 2.07 8.55 -22.53
N SER A 213 2.18 7.54 -23.40
CA SER A 213 1.52 7.54 -24.71
C SER A 213 -0.01 7.52 -24.62
N GLN A 214 -0.55 6.97 -23.53
CA GLN A 214 -1.98 6.99 -23.17
C GLN A 214 -2.40 8.30 -22.48
N GLY A 215 -1.48 9.24 -22.26
CA GLY A 215 -1.75 10.55 -21.65
C GLY A 215 -1.61 10.58 -20.12
N VAL A 216 -1.11 9.51 -19.49
CA VAL A 216 -0.84 9.46 -18.03
C VAL A 216 0.44 10.21 -17.72
N THR A 217 0.43 11.02 -16.67
CA THR A 217 1.58 11.83 -16.24
C THR A 217 1.90 11.73 -14.75
N TRP A 218 0.94 11.27 -13.93
CA TRP A 218 1.08 11.16 -12.48
C TRP A 218 1.18 9.71 -12.03
N PHE A 219 2.26 9.39 -11.34
CA PHE A 219 2.60 8.02 -10.97
C PHE A 219 2.92 7.87 -9.49
N HIS A 220 2.68 6.67 -8.98
CA HIS A 220 3.19 6.23 -7.70
C HIS A 220 4.07 5.00 -7.89
N LEU A 221 5.32 5.04 -7.45
CA LEU A 221 6.15 3.83 -7.42
C LEU A 221 5.73 2.98 -6.23
N CYS A 222 5.14 1.81 -6.53
CA CYS A 222 4.49 0.92 -5.56
C CYS A 222 5.46 -0.03 -4.85
N ASP A 223 6.76 0.25 -4.93
CA ASP A 223 7.78 -0.46 -4.19
C ASP A 223 7.57 -0.30 -2.69
N SER A 224 7.88 -1.30 -1.88
CA SER A 224 7.81 -1.20 -0.42
C SER A 224 8.70 -0.07 0.11
N GLU A 225 9.93 0.03 -0.43
CA GLU A 225 10.91 1.09 -0.16
C GLU A 225 11.74 1.30 -1.43
N PHE A 226 11.49 2.38 -2.19
CA PHE A 226 12.11 2.59 -3.51
C PHE A 226 13.64 2.56 -3.46
N ASN A 227 14.23 3.12 -2.42
CA ASN A 227 15.69 3.23 -2.26
C ASN A 227 16.39 1.94 -1.80
N LEU A 228 15.68 0.82 -1.66
CA LEU A 228 16.25 -0.49 -1.28
C LEU A 228 16.20 -1.50 -2.43
N PRO A 229 17.33 -1.88 -3.04
CA PRO A 229 18.70 -1.39 -2.81
C PRO A 229 18.95 -0.05 -3.53
N ILE A 230 19.76 0.82 -2.93
CA ILE A 230 20.04 2.17 -3.44
C ILE A 230 20.64 2.17 -4.85
N ARG A 231 21.44 1.16 -5.19
CA ARG A 231 22.01 1.01 -6.54
C ARG A 231 20.91 0.92 -7.60
N HIS A 232 19.92 0.08 -7.36
CA HIS A 232 18.81 -0.10 -8.30
C HIS A 232 17.97 1.18 -8.44
N ALA A 233 17.67 1.87 -7.35
CA ALA A 233 16.99 3.17 -7.40
C ALA A 233 17.74 4.19 -8.27
N LYS A 234 19.07 4.27 -8.12
CA LYS A 234 19.90 5.12 -8.97
C LYS A 234 19.88 4.71 -10.44
N GLU A 235 19.92 3.40 -10.73
CA GLU A 235 19.81 2.85 -12.09
C GLU A 235 18.45 3.18 -12.73
N ILE A 236 17.34 3.04 -12.01
CA ILE A 236 16.00 3.44 -12.48
C ILE A 236 15.96 4.94 -12.81
N CYS A 237 16.42 5.79 -11.89
CA CYS A 237 16.43 7.23 -12.12
C CYS A 237 17.29 7.63 -13.34
N ARG A 238 18.48 7.03 -13.50
CA ARG A 238 19.32 7.28 -14.68
C ARG A 238 18.63 6.85 -15.96
N ALA A 239 18.03 5.67 -15.99
CA ALA A 239 17.30 5.17 -17.16
C ALA A 239 16.11 6.09 -17.55
N ILE A 240 15.37 6.63 -16.58
CA ILE A 240 14.30 7.62 -16.82
C ILE A 240 14.88 8.92 -17.44
N ILE A 241 16.00 9.41 -16.91
CA ILE A 241 16.67 10.62 -17.40
C ILE A 241 17.21 10.42 -18.82
N GLU A 242 17.92 9.33 -19.07
CA GLU A 242 18.48 8.96 -20.38
C GLU A 242 17.38 8.74 -21.45
N ALA A 243 16.21 8.29 -21.01
CA ALA A 243 15.03 8.14 -21.88
C ALA A 243 14.35 9.47 -22.23
N GLY A 244 14.79 10.61 -21.64
CA GLY A 244 14.15 11.91 -21.81
C GLY A 244 12.75 12.03 -21.20
N LEU A 245 12.46 11.23 -20.16
CA LEU A 245 11.15 11.20 -19.51
C LEU A 245 11.07 12.10 -18.28
N GLY A 246 12.17 12.57 -17.71
CA GLY A 246 12.20 13.28 -16.43
C GLY A 246 11.25 14.48 -16.35
N ASP A 247 11.11 15.26 -17.43
CA ASP A 247 10.21 16.42 -17.49
C ASP A 247 8.75 16.03 -17.78
N ARG A 248 8.52 14.80 -18.20
CA ARG A 248 7.19 14.30 -18.58
C ARG A 248 6.51 13.52 -17.48
N LEU A 249 7.28 13.00 -16.52
CA LEU A 249 6.80 12.22 -15.38
C LEU A 249 6.67 13.10 -14.14
N ARG A 250 5.65 12.80 -13.35
CA ARG A 250 5.46 13.32 -11.99
C ARG A 250 5.17 12.13 -11.09
N TRP A 251 6.11 11.81 -10.23
CA TRP A 251 5.95 10.60 -9.42
C TRP A 251 6.30 10.80 -7.96
N TYR A 252 5.70 9.94 -7.14
CA TYR A 252 5.89 9.82 -5.71
C TYR A 252 6.29 8.40 -5.36
N CYS A 253 6.93 8.21 -4.22
CA CYS A 253 7.31 6.90 -3.72
C CYS A 253 7.42 6.88 -2.20
N TYR A 254 7.52 5.67 -1.65
CA TYR A 254 7.96 5.44 -0.29
C TYR A 254 9.46 5.13 -0.28
N CYS A 255 10.17 5.66 0.74
CA CYS A 255 11.57 5.37 0.99
C CYS A 255 11.84 5.12 2.48
N SER A 256 12.83 4.27 2.74
CA SER A 256 13.47 4.18 4.06
C SER A 256 14.41 5.35 4.27
N PRO A 257 14.61 5.86 5.51
CA PRO A 257 15.60 6.89 5.78
C PRO A 257 17.03 6.50 5.39
N THR A 258 17.34 5.22 5.40
CA THR A 258 18.65 4.66 5.00
C THR A 258 18.48 3.36 4.21
N PRO A 259 19.34 3.07 3.21
CA PRO A 259 20.38 3.94 2.65
C PRO A 259 19.80 5.06 1.77
N PHE A 260 20.25 6.28 1.97
CA PHE A 260 19.90 7.44 1.13
C PHE A 260 21.11 8.39 1.06
N ASP A 261 21.38 8.98 -0.10
CA ASP A 261 22.49 9.92 -0.27
C ASP A 261 22.13 11.07 -1.23
N GLY A 262 22.99 12.10 -1.26
CA GLY A 262 22.78 13.28 -2.10
C GLY A 262 22.76 12.98 -3.60
N GLU A 263 23.48 11.94 -4.06
CA GLU A 263 23.43 11.52 -5.46
C GLU A 263 22.03 10.99 -5.83
N LEU A 264 21.45 10.11 -4.98
CA LEU A 264 20.11 9.61 -5.19
C LEU A 264 19.09 10.76 -5.19
N ALA A 265 19.18 11.67 -4.22
CA ALA A 265 18.32 12.86 -4.14
C ALA A 265 18.34 13.67 -5.45
N GLY A 266 19.53 13.97 -5.98
CA GLY A 266 19.70 14.70 -7.23
C GLY A 266 19.20 13.94 -8.45
N LEU A 267 19.38 12.62 -8.49
CA LEU A 267 18.84 11.76 -9.56
C LEU A 267 17.31 11.70 -9.53
N MET A 268 16.71 11.50 -8.36
CA MET A 268 15.25 11.47 -8.19
C MET A 268 14.62 12.78 -8.68
N LYS A 269 15.19 13.95 -8.28
CA LYS A 269 14.71 15.26 -8.74
C LYS A 269 14.69 15.36 -10.26
N ARG A 270 15.79 14.99 -10.91
CA ARG A 270 15.91 15.04 -12.38
C ARG A 270 15.05 14.01 -13.10
N ALA A 271 14.74 12.89 -12.44
CA ALA A 271 13.84 11.85 -12.98
C ALA A 271 12.35 12.17 -12.83
N GLY A 272 11.98 13.36 -12.28
CA GLY A 272 10.59 13.80 -12.15
C GLY A 272 9.92 13.44 -10.82
N CYS A 273 10.70 13.08 -9.78
CA CYS A 273 10.17 12.87 -8.44
C CYS A 273 9.62 14.18 -7.87
N CYS A 274 8.34 14.18 -7.51
CA CYS A 274 7.63 15.32 -6.94
C CYS A 274 7.66 15.32 -5.41
N GLY A 275 7.75 14.14 -4.81
CA GLY A 275 7.79 14.02 -3.37
C GLY A 275 7.96 12.59 -2.87
N ILE A 276 8.39 12.47 -1.63
CA ILE A 276 8.76 11.21 -0.99
C ILE A 276 8.08 11.09 0.37
N ASN A 277 7.43 9.96 0.62
CA ASN A 277 7.04 9.56 1.98
C ASN A 277 8.19 8.75 2.59
N PHE A 278 8.68 9.14 3.74
CA PHE A 278 9.64 8.35 4.49
C PHE A 278 8.98 7.65 5.67
N GLY A 279 9.02 6.33 5.68
CA GLY A 279 8.64 5.52 6.83
C GLY A 279 9.66 5.69 7.95
N VAL A 280 9.59 6.82 8.65
CA VAL A 280 10.47 7.13 9.79
C VAL A 280 10.01 6.42 11.04
N ASP A 281 8.69 6.30 11.24
CA ASP A 281 7.93 5.72 12.33
C ASP A 281 8.19 6.38 13.70
N SER A 282 9.45 6.65 14.07
CA SER A 282 9.80 7.34 15.32
C SER A 282 11.10 8.15 15.16
N LEU A 283 11.27 9.18 15.98
CA LEU A 283 12.53 9.94 16.12
C LEU A 283 13.14 9.72 17.52
N CYS A 284 12.83 8.57 18.12
CA CYS A 284 13.45 8.05 19.34
C CYS A 284 14.12 6.70 19.01
N ASP A 285 15.46 6.63 19.16
CA ASP A 285 16.23 5.42 18.79
C ASP A 285 15.79 4.16 19.53
N GLU A 286 15.37 4.29 20.79
CA GLU A 286 14.83 3.19 21.57
C GLU A 286 13.55 2.63 20.94
N GLN A 287 12.64 3.50 20.49
CA GLN A 287 11.41 3.08 19.85
C GLN A 287 11.64 2.50 18.45
N LEU A 288 12.59 3.06 17.69
CA LEU A 288 13.01 2.49 16.41
C LEU A 288 13.49 1.05 16.55
N LEU A 289 14.31 0.78 17.58
CA LEU A 289 14.78 -0.56 17.88
C LEU A 289 13.64 -1.52 18.21
N ARG A 290 12.65 -1.09 19.02
CA ARG A 290 11.48 -1.90 19.38
C ARG A 290 10.59 -2.21 18.18
N LEU A 291 10.48 -1.28 17.23
CA LEU A 291 9.75 -1.47 15.97
C LEU A 291 10.52 -2.32 14.94
N GLY A 292 11.78 -2.68 15.22
CA GLY A 292 12.63 -3.43 14.29
C GLY A 292 13.11 -2.60 13.11
N ARG A 293 13.21 -1.26 13.28
CA ARG A 293 13.73 -0.37 12.24
C ARG A 293 15.25 -0.43 12.16
N SER A 294 15.78 -0.33 10.95
CA SER A 294 17.21 -0.44 10.67
C SER A 294 17.95 0.89 10.64
N HIS A 295 17.23 2.01 10.76
CA HIS A 295 17.80 3.35 10.78
C HIS A 295 17.80 3.95 12.20
N SER A 296 18.61 4.95 12.39
CA SER A 296 18.73 5.76 13.61
C SER A 296 18.25 7.19 13.38
N THR A 297 18.06 7.95 14.46
CA THR A 297 17.79 9.39 14.40
C THR A 297 18.92 10.16 13.72
N GLY A 298 20.17 9.70 13.84
CA GLY A 298 21.32 10.25 13.12
C GLY A 298 21.26 10.05 11.60
N ASP A 299 20.67 8.91 11.15
CA ASP A 299 20.42 8.68 9.72
C ASP A 299 19.36 9.64 9.20
N VAL A 300 18.30 9.87 9.97
CA VAL A 300 17.23 10.82 9.62
C VAL A 300 17.77 12.25 9.52
N GLN A 301 18.66 12.65 10.42
CA GLN A 301 19.30 13.96 10.36
C GLN A 301 20.13 14.16 9.08
N ARG A 302 20.90 13.15 8.67
CA ARG A 302 21.65 13.17 7.41
C ARG A 302 20.71 13.21 6.20
N LEU A 303 19.66 12.41 6.22
CA LEU A 303 18.62 12.41 5.18
C LEU A 303 18.04 13.80 4.95
N VAL A 304 17.63 14.49 6.02
CA VAL A 304 17.07 15.85 5.93
C VAL A 304 18.03 16.82 5.23
N SER A 305 19.34 16.70 5.49
CA SER A 305 20.34 17.53 4.82
C SER A 305 20.37 17.29 3.32
N PHE A 306 20.38 16.04 2.87
CA PHE A 306 20.36 15.70 1.44
C PHE A 306 19.09 16.17 0.74
N LEU A 307 17.93 16.05 1.41
CA LEU A 307 16.64 16.45 0.84
C LEU A 307 16.53 17.98 0.71
N LYS A 308 17.01 18.74 1.70
CA LYS A 308 17.06 20.21 1.68
C LYS A 308 18.01 20.70 0.56
N GLU A 309 19.18 20.09 0.44
CA GLU A 309 20.15 20.44 -0.61
C GLU A 309 19.59 20.18 -2.02
N ALA A 310 18.94 19.04 -2.23
CA ALA A 310 18.32 18.69 -3.51
C ALA A 310 17.01 19.45 -3.79
N GLY A 311 16.42 20.11 -2.79
CA GLY A 311 15.12 20.77 -2.91
C GLY A 311 13.99 19.79 -3.24
N LEU A 312 14.02 18.57 -2.68
CA LEU A 312 12.97 17.57 -2.79
C LEU A 312 11.90 17.78 -1.73
N ASN A 313 10.64 17.63 -2.12
CA ASN A 313 9.51 17.60 -1.19
C ASN A 313 9.45 16.26 -0.49
N TYR A 314 9.12 16.26 0.80
CA TYR A 314 8.98 15.04 1.55
C TYR A 314 8.03 15.20 2.74
N MET A 315 7.54 14.09 3.23
CA MET A 315 6.92 13.99 4.55
C MET A 315 7.48 12.79 5.31
N PHE A 316 7.40 12.83 6.62
CA PHE A 316 7.65 11.71 7.50
C PHE A 316 6.34 11.07 7.91
N ASP A 317 6.28 9.75 7.86
CA ASP A 317 5.22 8.98 8.49
C ASP A 317 5.72 8.55 9.88
N LEU A 318 4.98 8.95 10.93
CA LEU A 318 5.22 8.59 12.32
C LEU A 318 4.15 7.60 12.77
N LEU A 319 4.56 6.52 13.42
CA LEU A 319 3.71 5.47 13.96
C LEU A 319 3.80 5.49 15.48
N ILE A 320 2.77 5.98 16.14
CA ILE A 320 2.70 6.12 17.59
C ILE A 320 1.85 5.00 18.20
N GLY A 321 2.29 4.47 19.32
CA GLY A 321 1.61 3.42 20.06
C GLY A 321 2.25 2.04 19.92
N GLY A 322 3.49 2.00 19.41
CA GLY A 322 4.26 0.77 19.32
C GLY A 322 4.62 0.15 20.68
N PRO A 323 5.13 -1.09 20.71
CA PRO A 323 5.50 -1.77 21.95
C PRO A 323 6.42 -0.95 22.83
N GLY A 324 6.02 -0.78 24.11
CA GLY A 324 6.81 -0.06 25.11
C GLY A 324 6.94 1.45 24.90
N GLU A 325 6.21 2.03 23.96
CA GLU A 325 6.18 3.48 23.76
C GLU A 325 5.50 4.18 24.91
N THR A 326 6.04 5.31 25.34
CA THR A 326 5.59 6.14 26.47
C THR A 326 5.32 7.56 26.01
N GLU A 327 4.66 8.36 26.85
CA GLU A 327 4.48 9.80 26.60
C GLU A 327 5.79 10.53 26.32
N GLU A 328 6.87 10.17 27.05
CA GLU A 328 8.18 10.77 26.86
C GLU A 328 8.79 10.43 25.49
N THR A 329 8.70 9.17 25.04
CA THR A 329 9.24 8.78 23.72
C THR A 329 8.46 9.42 22.56
N VAL A 330 7.15 9.61 22.71
CA VAL A 330 6.33 10.38 21.75
C VAL A 330 6.77 11.84 21.74
N LYS A 331 6.91 12.47 22.91
CA LYS A 331 7.39 13.85 23.01
C LYS A 331 8.75 14.04 22.36
N VAL A 332 9.70 13.14 22.61
CA VAL A 332 11.01 13.14 21.95
C VAL A 332 10.86 13.14 20.43
N SER A 333 10.00 12.31 19.88
CA SER A 333 9.78 12.22 18.43
C SER A 333 9.18 13.50 17.85
N ILE A 334 8.22 14.11 18.51
CA ILE A 334 7.57 15.35 18.09
C ILE A 334 8.59 16.53 18.16
N ASP A 335 9.30 16.66 19.27
CA ASP A 335 10.30 17.74 19.44
C ASP A 335 11.44 17.61 18.45
N LYS A 336 11.90 16.37 18.16
CA LYS A 336 12.94 16.11 17.16
C LYS A 336 12.49 16.45 15.75
N ALA A 337 11.21 16.20 15.39
CA ALA A 337 10.66 16.62 14.11
C ALA A 337 10.70 18.17 13.95
N ARG A 338 10.47 18.90 15.04
CA ARG A 338 10.59 20.37 15.08
C ARG A 338 12.02 20.83 14.93
N GLU A 339 12.97 20.24 15.69
CA GLU A 339 14.40 20.56 15.61
C GLU A 339 14.97 20.35 14.20
N LEU A 340 14.58 19.26 13.53
CA LEU A 340 14.99 18.95 12.16
C LEU A 340 14.32 19.84 11.12
N ASP A 341 13.36 20.65 11.54
CA ASP A 341 12.53 21.47 10.66
C ASP A 341 11.93 20.67 9.51
N VAL A 342 11.28 19.55 9.88
CA VAL A 342 10.59 18.67 8.94
C VAL A 342 9.39 19.42 8.34
N PRO A 343 9.22 19.47 7.01
CA PRO A 343 8.18 20.27 6.40
C PRO A 343 6.77 19.72 6.68
N LEU A 344 6.65 18.40 6.82
CA LEU A 344 5.38 17.72 7.10
C LEU A 344 5.64 16.38 7.77
N ALA A 345 4.81 16.02 8.76
CA ALA A 345 4.80 14.73 9.41
C ALA A 345 3.34 14.25 9.59
N GLY A 346 3.03 13.10 9.00
CA GLY A 346 1.78 12.38 9.23
C GLY A 346 1.90 11.50 10.46
N ILE A 347 0.91 11.53 11.34
CA ILE A 347 0.87 10.71 12.56
C ILE A 347 -0.23 9.67 12.45
N ALA A 348 0.15 8.41 12.47
CA ALA A 348 -0.74 7.27 12.66
C ALA A 348 -0.63 6.76 14.10
N THR A 349 -1.76 6.42 14.73
CA THR A 349 -1.81 5.84 16.07
C THR A 349 -2.20 4.38 16.04
N GLY A 350 -1.62 3.62 16.96
CA GLY A 350 -1.87 2.18 17.05
C GLY A 350 -1.20 1.39 15.92
N VAL A 351 -0.63 0.27 16.27
CA VAL A 351 0.05 -0.64 15.34
C VAL A 351 -0.96 -1.65 14.81
N ARG A 352 -1.23 -1.65 13.51
CA ARG A 352 -2.09 -2.65 12.86
C ARG A 352 -1.44 -4.04 13.00
N VAL A 353 -2.16 -5.00 13.53
CA VAL A 353 -1.67 -6.36 13.76
C VAL A 353 -2.19 -7.28 12.66
N TYR A 354 -1.28 -7.86 11.89
CA TYR A 354 -1.57 -8.90 10.91
C TYR A 354 -1.04 -10.25 11.37
N PRO A 355 -1.76 -11.37 11.14
CA PRO A 355 -1.44 -12.66 11.76
C PRO A 355 -0.03 -13.18 11.45
N GLU A 356 0.40 -13.03 10.21
CA GLU A 356 1.68 -13.61 9.74
C GLU A 356 2.91 -12.71 9.94
N THR A 357 2.72 -11.48 10.43
CA THR A 357 3.84 -10.59 10.79
C THR A 357 4.55 -11.12 12.06
N PRO A 358 5.83 -10.75 12.27
CA PRO A 358 6.51 -11.08 13.53
C PRO A 358 5.73 -10.63 14.77
N PHE A 359 5.11 -9.45 14.69
CA PHE A 359 4.30 -8.90 15.78
C PHE A 359 3.00 -9.69 16.00
N GLY A 360 2.30 -10.06 14.94
CA GLY A 360 1.10 -10.88 15.04
C GLY A 360 1.38 -12.25 15.63
N LYS A 361 2.50 -12.88 15.23
CA LYS A 361 2.96 -14.17 15.80
C LYS A 361 3.33 -14.05 17.27
N ALA A 362 3.98 -12.97 17.68
CA ALA A 362 4.30 -12.70 19.08
C ALA A 362 3.02 -12.56 19.91
N ILE A 363 2.01 -11.82 19.43
CA ILE A 363 0.72 -11.68 20.11
C ILE A 363 -0.01 -13.03 20.19
N ALA A 364 -0.04 -13.80 19.11
CA ALA A 364 -0.63 -15.14 19.11
C ALA A 364 0.08 -16.09 20.08
N GLY A 365 1.39 -15.90 20.31
CA GLY A 365 2.20 -16.59 21.29
C GLY A 365 2.03 -16.13 22.74
N GLY A 366 1.15 -15.18 23.01
CA GLY A 366 0.84 -14.68 24.35
C GLY A 366 1.72 -13.52 24.82
N PHE A 367 2.48 -12.88 23.90
CA PHE A 367 3.15 -11.61 24.20
C PHE A 367 2.20 -10.43 23.94
N TYR A 368 2.44 -9.30 24.63
CA TYR A 368 1.66 -8.07 24.43
C TYR A 368 0.14 -8.25 24.67
N ASN A 369 -0.23 -8.93 25.78
CA ASN A 369 -1.64 -9.20 26.12
C ASN A 369 -2.46 -7.95 26.48
N GLU A 370 -1.79 -6.87 26.90
CA GLU A 370 -2.37 -5.57 27.18
C GLU A 370 -2.23 -4.64 25.97
N GLY A 371 -3.16 -3.71 25.81
CA GLY A 371 -3.12 -2.74 24.69
C GLY A 371 -3.68 -3.25 23.37
N LEU A 372 -4.38 -4.39 23.36
CA LEU A 372 -5.02 -4.94 22.17
C LEU A 372 -6.42 -4.33 21.96
N HIS A 373 -6.73 -3.96 20.72
CA HIS A 373 -8.00 -3.35 20.33
C HIS A 373 -8.59 -4.01 19.07
N PRO A 374 -9.82 -4.55 19.10
CA PRO A 374 -10.64 -4.73 20.33
C PRO A 374 -9.96 -5.73 21.29
N GLU A 375 -10.24 -5.63 22.59
CA GLU A 375 -9.63 -6.47 23.64
C GLU A 375 -9.81 -7.98 23.42
N ARG A 376 -10.82 -8.37 22.67
CA ARG A 376 -11.09 -9.74 22.23
C ARG A 376 -11.31 -9.77 20.72
N GLY A 377 -10.21 -9.72 20.00
CA GLY A 377 -10.24 -9.80 18.54
C GLY A 377 -10.91 -11.10 18.05
N ARG A 378 -11.95 -10.98 17.25
CA ARG A 378 -12.56 -12.09 16.53
C ARG A 378 -11.66 -12.46 15.36
N ALA A 379 -10.68 -13.32 15.60
CA ALA A 379 -9.94 -14.05 14.57
C ALA A 379 -9.53 -13.23 13.33
N PHE A 380 -9.07 -11.97 13.52
CA PHE A 380 -8.61 -11.06 12.45
C PHE A 380 -9.65 -10.67 11.37
N GLN A 381 -10.93 -11.00 11.57
CA GLN A 381 -11.99 -10.56 10.64
C GLN A 381 -12.30 -9.06 10.74
N GLU A 382 -12.02 -8.47 11.92
CA GLU A 382 -12.07 -7.04 12.17
C GLU A 382 -10.65 -6.47 12.26
N PRO A 383 -10.44 -5.19 11.90
CA PRO A 383 -9.13 -4.57 12.06
C PRO A 383 -8.67 -4.64 13.51
N PHE A 384 -7.53 -5.28 13.73
CA PHE A 384 -6.98 -5.57 15.05
C PHE A 384 -5.70 -4.76 15.26
N PHE A 385 -5.66 -3.99 16.34
CA PHE A 385 -4.59 -3.06 16.63
C PHE A 385 -3.99 -3.30 18.02
N TYR A 386 -2.74 -2.90 18.15
CA TYR A 386 -2.06 -2.74 19.42
C TYR A 386 -1.78 -1.26 19.66
N LEU A 387 -2.06 -0.77 20.87
CA LEU A 387 -1.67 0.54 21.36
C LEU A 387 -0.95 0.36 22.68
N SER A 388 0.26 0.94 22.80
CA SER A 388 1.03 0.82 24.03
C SER A 388 0.23 1.28 25.26
N PRO A 389 0.07 0.42 26.29
CA PRO A 389 -0.66 0.78 27.50
C PRO A 389 0.03 1.91 28.32
N TYR A 390 1.30 2.20 28.02
CA TYR A 390 2.05 3.27 28.68
C TYR A 390 1.75 4.68 28.14
N LEU A 391 0.91 4.81 27.12
CA LEU A 391 0.45 6.10 26.58
C LEU A 391 -0.76 6.66 27.33
N GLY A 392 -1.20 6.00 28.40
CA GLY A 392 -2.37 6.42 29.17
C GLY A 392 -3.71 6.12 28.46
N ALA A 393 -4.79 6.54 29.10
CA ALA A 393 -6.14 6.22 28.67
C ALA A 393 -6.59 7.03 27.43
N ASP A 394 -5.99 8.19 27.16
CA ASP A 394 -6.34 9.07 26.04
C ASP A 394 -5.08 9.51 25.27
N SER A 395 -4.52 8.58 24.51
CA SER A 395 -3.37 8.86 23.66
C SER A 395 -3.66 9.91 22.59
N SER A 396 -4.91 10.05 22.15
CA SER A 396 -5.31 11.05 21.16
C SER A 396 -5.23 12.46 21.73
N ALA A 397 -5.70 12.67 22.97
CA ALA A 397 -5.58 13.96 23.65
C ALA A 397 -4.11 14.35 23.89
N LEU A 398 -3.27 13.39 24.31
CA LEU A 398 -1.84 13.59 24.47
C LEU A 398 -1.18 14.07 23.16
N ILE A 399 -1.44 13.38 22.05
CA ILE A 399 -0.84 13.75 20.76
C ILE A 399 -1.35 15.12 20.31
N LYS A 400 -2.66 15.40 20.44
CA LYS A 400 -3.24 16.73 20.16
C LYS A 400 -2.53 17.84 20.94
N GLU A 401 -2.29 17.63 22.23
CA GLU A 401 -1.58 18.59 23.07
C GLU A 401 -0.14 18.80 22.57
N LEU A 402 0.58 17.72 22.30
CA LEU A 402 1.98 17.78 21.86
C LEU A 402 2.15 18.47 20.49
N VAL A 403 1.19 18.30 19.56
CA VAL A 403 1.25 18.91 18.23
C VAL A 403 0.51 20.24 18.11
N ALA A 404 -0.14 20.70 19.19
CA ALA A 404 -1.05 21.84 19.18
C ALA A 404 -0.48 23.06 18.43
N GLY A 405 -1.23 23.55 17.45
CA GLY A 405 -0.93 24.75 16.69
C GLY A 405 0.24 24.63 15.70
N ASP A 406 0.87 23.48 15.58
CA ASP A 406 1.99 23.27 14.64
C ASP A 406 1.48 22.66 13.32
N PRO A 407 1.43 23.45 12.22
CA PRO A 407 0.85 23.02 10.97
C PRO A 407 1.66 21.93 10.24
N ARG A 408 2.86 21.59 10.71
CA ARG A 408 3.66 20.50 10.13
C ARG A 408 3.10 19.13 10.44
N PHE A 409 2.31 18.98 11.51
CA PHE A 409 1.73 17.69 11.89
C PHE A 409 0.34 17.51 11.29
N LEU A 410 0.15 16.37 10.61
CA LEU A 410 -1.15 15.90 10.15
C LEU A 410 -1.58 14.78 11.11
N PHE A 411 -2.47 15.10 12.01
CA PHE A 411 -3.00 14.15 12.99
C PHE A 411 -4.53 14.25 13.07
N LEU A 412 -5.18 13.10 12.98
CA LEU A 412 -6.62 12.94 13.13
C LEU A 412 -6.88 12.21 14.44
N ALA A 413 -7.62 12.83 15.32
CA ALA A 413 -7.82 12.32 16.68
C ALA A 413 -9.20 11.72 16.91
N ALA A 414 -10.18 11.98 16.05
CA ALA A 414 -11.54 11.45 16.18
C ALA A 414 -12.17 11.14 14.81
N PRO A 415 -13.09 10.15 14.75
CA PRO A 415 -13.76 9.77 13.49
C PRO A 415 -14.61 10.88 12.89
N ASP A 416 -15.09 11.80 13.74
CA ASP A 416 -16.02 12.89 13.38
C ASP A 416 -15.27 14.20 13.05
N GLU A 417 -13.94 14.23 13.14
CA GLU A 417 -13.15 15.39 12.72
C GLU A 417 -13.09 15.44 11.20
N GLU A 418 -13.53 16.56 10.63
CA GLU A 418 -13.32 16.87 9.21
C GLU A 418 -11.82 16.81 8.91
N GLY A 419 -11.43 15.96 7.98
CA GLY A 419 -10.03 15.76 7.62
C GLY A 419 -9.56 14.34 7.86
N SER A 420 -10.26 13.35 7.31
CA SER A 420 -9.81 11.96 7.28
C SER A 420 -8.42 11.85 6.63
N TYR A 421 -7.54 11.06 7.22
CA TYR A 421 -6.27 10.63 6.59
C TYR A 421 -6.52 9.96 5.23
N ASN A 422 -7.71 9.44 5.05
CA ASN A 422 -8.24 9.00 3.77
C ASN A 422 -8.82 10.22 3.04
N TYR A 423 -8.12 10.71 2.02
CA TYR A 423 -8.55 11.86 1.21
C TYR A 423 -9.98 11.73 0.64
N ALA A 424 -10.52 10.52 0.53
CA ALA A 424 -11.89 10.30 0.08
C ALA A 424 -12.95 10.84 1.06
N ASP A 425 -12.62 10.98 2.33
CA ASP A 425 -13.49 11.48 3.38
C ASP A 425 -13.21 12.96 3.73
N ASP A 426 -12.19 13.59 3.10
CA ASP A 426 -11.86 15.01 3.24
C ASP A 426 -12.50 15.82 2.08
N GLU A 427 -13.58 16.52 2.37
CA GLU A 427 -14.33 17.27 1.35
C GLU A 427 -13.50 18.41 0.72
N ALA A 428 -12.67 19.10 1.50
CA ALA A 428 -11.82 20.17 0.99
C ALA A 428 -10.76 19.62 0.03
N LEU A 429 -10.15 18.50 0.36
CA LEU A 429 -9.18 17.83 -0.50
C LEU A 429 -9.85 17.26 -1.76
N CYS A 430 -11.03 16.65 -1.62
CA CYS A 430 -11.84 16.19 -2.75
C CYS A 430 -12.20 17.34 -3.68
N GLN A 431 -12.54 18.52 -3.15
CA GLN A 431 -12.82 19.69 -3.94
C GLN A 431 -11.58 20.19 -4.70
N MET A 432 -10.42 20.27 -4.04
CA MET A 432 -9.15 20.62 -4.71
C MET A 432 -8.82 19.67 -5.86
N ILE A 433 -9.06 18.37 -5.68
CA ILE A 433 -8.87 17.35 -6.72
C ILE A 433 -9.83 17.56 -7.89
N ARG A 434 -11.11 17.87 -7.63
CA ARG A 434 -12.11 18.21 -8.67
C ARG A 434 -11.70 19.46 -9.45
N GLU A 435 -11.07 20.41 -8.79
CA GLU A 435 -10.52 21.65 -9.38
C GLU A 435 -9.19 21.44 -10.13
N GLY A 436 -8.69 20.21 -10.19
CA GLY A 436 -7.52 19.84 -10.97
C GLY A 436 -6.22 19.63 -10.17
N ALA A 437 -6.26 19.68 -8.84
CA ALA A 437 -5.09 19.32 -8.06
C ALA A 437 -4.73 17.84 -8.27
N ARG A 438 -3.44 17.54 -8.39
CA ARG A 438 -2.92 16.18 -8.62
C ARG A 438 -1.68 15.94 -7.77
N GLY A 439 -1.43 14.67 -7.46
CA GLY A 439 -0.28 14.19 -6.68
C GLY A 439 -0.67 13.59 -5.35
N ALA A 440 0.29 13.36 -4.47
CA ALA A 440 0.04 12.84 -3.13
C ALA A 440 -0.78 13.84 -2.30
N TYR A 441 -1.77 13.35 -1.54
CA TYR A 441 -2.68 14.19 -0.74
C TYR A 441 -1.94 15.17 0.17
N TRP A 442 -0.90 14.71 0.84
CA TRP A 442 -0.08 15.54 1.73
C TRP A 442 0.64 16.68 0.98
N ASP A 443 1.05 16.44 -0.26
CA ASP A 443 1.68 17.47 -1.09
C ASP A 443 0.66 18.46 -1.64
N ILE A 444 -0.56 18.00 -1.96
CA ILE A 444 -1.68 18.89 -2.30
C ILE A 444 -1.98 19.84 -1.11
N ILE A 445 -2.10 19.30 0.10
CA ILE A 445 -2.29 20.07 1.33
C ILE A 445 -1.14 21.06 1.55
N ARG A 446 0.10 20.63 1.42
CA ARG A 446 1.28 21.48 1.58
C ARG A 446 1.26 22.65 0.59
N ARG A 447 0.97 22.39 -0.69
CA ARG A 447 0.91 23.42 -1.74
C ARG A 447 -0.23 24.40 -1.51
N SER A 448 -1.39 23.95 -1.06
CA SER A 448 -2.54 24.78 -0.76
C SER A 448 -2.26 25.77 0.40
N ARG A 449 -1.54 25.32 1.43
CA ARG A 449 -1.11 26.18 2.55
C ARG A 449 -0.09 27.25 2.13
N GLY A 450 0.81 26.93 1.20
CA GLY A 450 1.81 27.87 0.66
C GLY A 450 1.23 28.93 -0.29
N SER A 451 0.14 28.63 -0.97
CA SER A 451 -0.48 29.52 -1.98
C SER A 451 -1.47 30.53 -1.39
N LYS A 452 -1.96 30.28 -0.19
CA LYS A 452 -2.92 31.14 0.51
C LYS A 452 -2.46 31.21 1.98
N GLY A 453 -2.02 32.36 2.44
CA GLY A 453 -1.97 32.65 3.86
C GLY A 453 -3.35 32.60 4.54
N LEU A 454 -4.30 31.80 4.02
CA LEU A 454 -5.73 31.77 4.32
C LEU A 454 -6.34 30.37 4.06
N LEU A 455 -5.80 29.32 4.63
CA LEU A 455 -6.64 28.21 4.98
C LEU A 455 -6.62 28.10 6.50
N LYS A 456 -7.80 28.19 7.12
CA LYS A 456 -7.96 27.90 8.55
C LYS A 456 -7.30 26.55 8.82
N PRO A 457 -6.64 26.37 9.96
CA PRO A 457 -6.16 25.06 10.34
C PRO A 457 -7.32 24.09 10.18
N PHE A 458 -7.04 22.93 9.57
CA PHE A 458 -7.98 21.82 9.57
C PHE A 458 -8.46 21.66 11.01
N ARG A 459 -9.74 21.90 11.26
CA ARG A 459 -10.34 21.77 12.59
C ARG A 459 -10.70 20.31 12.84
#